data_735012c0a1f2ece651ad4d844a418f44
#
_entry.id   735012c0a1f2ece651ad4d844a418f44
#
_cell.length_a   1.000
_cell.length_b   1.000
_cell.length_c   1.000
_cell.angle_alpha   90.00
_cell.angle_beta   90.00
_cell.angle_gamma   90.00
#
_symmetry.space_group_name_H-M   'P 1'
#
loop_
_entity.id
_entity.type
_entity.pdbx_description
1 polymer ?
#
loop_
_entity_poly.entity_id
_entity_poly.type
_entity_poly.pdbx_seq_one_letter_code
_entity_poly.pdbx_strand_id
1 'polypeptide(L)'
;MNEWFECSVRYEKTLENGMQKYVSEPYLVEAISFTEAEQRFIEEIQPFMSGEYEVKAVSKRKISELFEDEAELREKVNRVAE
;
A
#
# COMPACT_ATOMS: atom_id res chain seq x y z
N MET A 1 14.42 -3.18 -14.67
CA MET A 1 14.67 -2.11 -13.69
C MET A 1 13.45 -1.92 -12.79
N ASN A 2 13.64 -1.90 -11.49
CA ASN A 2 12.53 -1.71 -10.56
C ASN A 2 12.09 -0.25 -10.51
N GLU A 3 10.79 -0.06 -10.40
CA GLU A 3 10.20 1.26 -10.28
C GLU A 3 9.30 1.28 -9.06
N TRP A 4 8.91 2.45 -8.61
CA TRP A 4 8.06 2.62 -7.46
C TRP A 4 6.61 2.80 -7.88
N PHE A 5 5.73 2.08 -7.20
CA PHE A 5 4.29 2.15 -7.42
C PHE A 5 3.58 2.45 -6.12
N GLU A 6 2.59 3.31 -6.20
CA GLU A 6 1.71 3.58 -5.07
C GLU A 6 0.44 2.79 -5.25
N CYS A 7 0.14 1.92 -4.29
CA CYS A 7 -1.05 1.08 -4.30
C CYS A 7 -1.97 1.52 -3.18
N SER A 8 -3.22 1.80 -3.50
CA SER A 8 -4.22 2.18 -2.51
C SER A 8 -5.13 1.00 -2.22
N VAL A 9 -5.36 0.75 -0.94
CA VAL A 9 -6.28 -0.29 -0.49
C VAL A 9 -7.41 0.34 0.31
N ARG A 10 -8.62 -0.18 0.09
CA ARG A 10 -9.79 0.20 0.87
C ARG A 10 -10.28 -1.02 1.63
N TYR A 11 -10.48 -0.87 2.92
CA TYR A 11 -10.95 -1.95 3.77
C TYR A 11 -11.84 -1.41 4.88
N GLU A 12 -12.57 -2.32 5.50
CA GLU A 12 -13.46 -1.99 6.61
C GLU A 12 -12.73 -2.16 7.93
N LYS A 13 -12.81 -1.15 8.77
CA LYS A 13 -12.18 -1.16 10.08
C LYS A 13 -13.25 -1.06 11.16
N THR A 14 -13.16 -1.92 12.17
CA THR A 14 -14.04 -1.86 13.33
C THR A 14 -13.45 -0.90 14.36
N LEU A 15 -14.25 0.08 14.75
CA LEU A 15 -13.86 1.08 15.73
C LEU A 15 -14.08 0.54 17.15
N GLU A 16 -13.52 1.23 18.15
CA GLU A 16 -13.63 0.84 19.55
C GLU A 16 -15.06 0.74 20.04
N ASN A 17 -15.96 1.57 19.49
CA ASN A 17 -17.37 1.55 19.85
C ASN A 17 -18.18 0.47 19.11
N GLY A 18 -17.52 -0.39 18.36
CA GLY A 18 -18.17 -1.46 17.60
C GLY A 18 -18.68 -1.04 16.22
N MET A 19 -18.62 0.24 15.90
CA MET A 19 -19.03 0.70 14.58
C MET A 19 -17.98 0.40 13.54
N GLN A 20 -18.42 0.21 12.30
CA GLN A 20 -17.54 -0.07 11.17
C GLN A 20 -17.37 1.15 10.29
N LYS A 21 -16.17 1.31 9.78
CA LYS A 21 -15.81 2.43 8.92
C LYS A 21 -14.90 1.96 7.79
N TYR A 22 -15.16 2.46 6.59
CA TYR A 22 -14.25 2.22 5.47
C TYR A 22 -13.09 3.20 5.53
N VAL A 23 -11.89 2.68 5.35
CA VAL A 23 -10.69 3.50 5.29
C VAL A 23 -9.90 3.14 4.03
N SER A 24 -9.17 4.12 3.53
CA SER A 24 -8.29 3.93 2.38
C SER A 24 -6.88 4.31 2.78
N GLU A 25 -5.92 3.48 2.44
CA GLU A 25 -4.51 3.71 2.77
C GLU A 25 -3.62 3.52 1.55
N PRO A 26 -2.68 4.43 1.31
CA PRO A 26 -1.68 4.25 0.26
C PRO A 26 -0.46 3.52 0.79
N TYR A 27 0.12 2.67 -0.07
CA TYR A 27 1.36 1.96 0.22
C TYR A 27 2.27 2.03 -1.00
N LEU A 28 3.57 1.93 -0.77
CA LEU A 28 4.56 1.94 -1.83
C LEU A 28 5.15 0.56 -2.03
N VAL A 29 5.22 0.16 -3.29
CA VAL A 29 5.75 -1.14 -3.69
C VAL A 29 6.76 -0.95 -4.80
N GLU A 30 7.92 -1.60 -4.68
CA GLU A 30 8.91 -1.63 -5.74
C GLU A 30 8.62 -2.83 -6.64
N ALA A 31 8.51 -2.61 -7.94
CA ALA A 31 8.18 -3.66 -8.90
C ALA A 31 8.63 -3.28 -10.30
N ILE A 32 8.61 -4.24 -11.22
CA ILE A 32 9.01 -4.01 -12.61
C ILE A 32 7.84 -3.62 -13.51
N SER A 33 6.62 -3.83 -13.04
CA SER A 33 5.41 -3.53 -13.81
C SER A 33 4.21 -3.28 -12.89
N PHE A 34 3.16 -2.72 -13.44
CA PHE A 34 1.89 -2.53 -12.71
C PHE A 34 1.33 -3.86 -12.21
N THR A 35 1.36 -4.88 -13.05
CA THR A 35 0.84 -6.20 -12.69
C THR A 35 1.61 -6.79 -11.52
N GLU A 36 2.93 -6.72 -11.56
CA GLU A 36 3.75 -7.20 -10.47
C GLU A 36 3.54 -6.39 -9.19
N ALA A 37 3.40 -5.07 -9.33
CA ALA A 37 3.16 -4.21 -8.17
C ALA A 37 1.87 -4.59 -7.45
N GLU A 38 0.79 -4.78 -8.20
CA GLU A 38 -0.49 -5.18 -7.64
C GLU A 38 -0.41 -6.55 -6.97
N GLN A 39 0.23 -7.51 -7.64
CA GLN A 39 0.38 -8.85 -7.11
C GLN A 39 1.21 -8.86 -5.82
N ARG A 40 2.35 -8.18 -5.80
CA ARG A 40 3.19 -8.08 -4.62
C ARG A 40 2.46 -7.39 -3.47
N PHE A 41 1.73 -6.33 -3.78
CA PHE A 41 0.97 -5.61 -2.79
C PHE A 41 -0.08 -6.51 -2.14
N ILE A 42 -0.84 -7.26 -2.93
CA ILE A 42 -1.85 -8.16 -2.41
C ILE A 42 -1.22 -9.24 -1.53
N GLU A 43 -0.11 -9.82 -1.96
CA GLU A 43 0.60 -10.84 -1.17
C GLU A 43 1.09 -10.29 0.17
N GLU A 44 1.56 -9.05 0.19
CA GLU A 44 2.10 -8.43 1.40
C GLU A 44 1.01 -8.02 2.40
N ILE A 45 -0.12 -7.52 1.91
CA ILE A 45 -1.17 -7.03 2.81
C ILE A 45 -2.17 -8.10 3.24
N GLN A 46 -2.33 -9.16 2.47
CA GLN A 46 -3.31 -10.20 2.75
C GLN A 46 -3.26 -10.75 4.18
N PRO A 47 -2.07 -11.04 4.74
CA PRO A 47 -1.99 -11.54 6.11
C PRO A 47 -2.48 -10.55 7.17
N PHE A 48 -2.52 -9.27 6.85
CA PHE A 48 -2.91 -8.21 7.78
C PHE A 48 -4.37 -7.80 7.65
N MET A 49 -5.07 -8.33 6.63
CA MET A 49 -6.48 -8.02 6.38
C MET A 49 -7.35 -9.16 6.92
N SER A 50 -8.22 -8.84 7.85
CA SER A 50 -9.11 -9.81 8.49
C SER A 50 -10.49 -9.88 7.86
N GLY A 51 -10.77 -9.09 6.84
CA GLY A 51 -12.04 -9.06 6.16
C GLY A 51 -11.87 -8.72 4.69
N GLU A 52 -12.93 -8.26 4.09
CA GLU A 52 -12.88 -7.85 2.69
C GLU A 52 -12.05 -6.58 2.52
N TYR A 53 -11.27 -6.55 1.47
CA TYR A 53 -10.52 -5.37 1.08
C TYR A 53 -10.52 -5.27 -0.44
N GLU A 54 -10.22 -4.09 -0.93
CA GLU A 54 -10.21 -3.82 -2.36
C GLU A 54 -9.01 -2.96 -2.72
N VAL A 55 -8.27 -3.37 -3.75
CA VAL A 55 -7.19 -2.54 -4.29
C VAL A 55 -7.84 -1.53 -5.23
N LYS A 56 -7.80 -0.26 -4.85
CA LYS A 56 -8.52 0.80 -5.58
C LYS A 56 -7.72 1.36 -6.74
N ALA A 57 -6.41 1.50 -6.57
CA ALA A 57 -5.59 2.13 -7.59
C ALA A 57 -4.14 1.69 -7.47
N VAL A 58 -3.46 1.60 -8.61
CA VAL A 58 -2.02 1.39 -8.67
C VAL A 58 -1.46 2.45 -9.60
N SER A 59 -0.58 3.29 -9.09
CA SER A 59 0.01 4.38 -9.86
C SER A 59 1.53 4.32 -9.79
N LYS A 60 2.17 4.58 -10.92
CA LYS A 60 3.62 4.68 -10.97
C LYS A 60 4.06 6.03 -10.40
N ARG A 61 5.06 6.03 -9.53
CA ARG A 61 5.56 7.24 -8.89
C ARG A 61 7.07 7.36 -9.01
N LYS A 62 7.55 8.59 -9.03
CA LYS A 62 8.98 8.87 -8.94
C LYS A 62 9.30 9.16 -7.47
N ILE A 63 10.44 8.66 -7.01
CA ILE A 63 10.88 8.88 -5.62
C ILE A 63 10.91 10.38 -5.29
N SER A 64 11.39 11.19 -6.21
CA SER A 64 11.47 12.65 -6.01
C SER A 64 10.13 13.33 -5.84
N GLU A 65 9.04 12.70 -6.25
CA GLU A 65 7.69 13.23 -6.10
C GLU A 65 7.04 12.80 -4.78
N LEU A 66 7.53 11.70 -4.20
CA LEU A 66 6.91 11.08 -3.04
C LEU A 66 7.58 11.44 -1.73
N PHE A 67 8.90 11.61 -1.75
CA PHE A 67 9.67 11.75 -0.53
C PHE A 67 10.66 12.90 -0.64
N GLU A 68 10.83 13.61 0.47
CA GLU A 68 11.82 14.66 0.57
C GLU A 68 13.17 14.11 0.99
N ASP A 69 13.17 12.97 1.71
CA ASP A 69 14.40 12.35 2.17
C ASP A 69 14.30 10.82 2.24
N GLU A 70 15.46 10.20 2.45
CA GLU A 70 15.60 8.75 2.49
C GLU A 70 14.93 8.12 3.71
N ALA A 71 14.89 8.81 4.83
CA ALA A 71 14.27 8.29 6.05
C ALA A 71 12.76 8.11 5.86
N GLU A 72 12.12 9.08 5.21
CA GLU A 72 10.70 8.99 4.89
C GLU A 72 10.42 7.81 3.95
N LEU A 73 11.28 7.60 2.97
CA LEU A 73 11.18 6.48 2.05
C LEU A 73 11.25 5.14 2.79
N ARG A 74 12.21 4.99 3.69
CA ARG A 74 12.38 3.76 4.46
C ARG A 74 11.16 3.45 5.32
N GLU A 75 10.61 4.44 5.96
CA GLU A 75 9.43 4.29 6.78
C GLU A 75 8.23 3.79 5.97
N LYS A 76 8.01 4.35 4.79
CA LYS A 76 6.91 3.96 3.92
C LYS A 76 7.08 2.55 3.38
N VAL A 77 8.29 2.18 3.00
CA VAL A 77 8.58 0.84 2.48
C VAL A 77 8.38 -0.21 3.56
N ASN A 78 8.81 0.05 4.79
CA ASN A 78 8.66 -0.88 5.89
C ASN A 78 7.19 -1.20 6.20
N ARG A 79 6.27 -0.27 5.96
CA ARG A 79 4.84 -0.52 6.15
C ARG A 79 4.33 -1.66 5.27
N VAL A 80 4.87 -1.79 4.07
CA VAL A 80 4.46 -2.84 3.13
C VAL A 80 5.22 -4.13 3.38
N ALA A 81 6.49 -4.02 3.76
CA ALA A 81 7.37 -5.18 3.97
C ALA A 81 7.08 -5.95 5.25
N GLU A 82 6.52 -5.29 6.23
CA GLU A 82 6.18 -5.91 7.51
C GLU A 82 4.91 -6.77 7.43
#